data_90b4fbe05d916353a3815549e6a719ab
#
_entry.id   90b4fbe05d916353a3815549e6a719ab
#
_cell.length_a   1.000
_cell.length_b   1.000
_cell.length_c   1.000
_cell.angle_alpha   90.00
_cell.angle_beta   90.00
_cell.angle_gamma   90.00
#
_symmetry.space_group_name_H-M   'P 1'
#
loop_
_entity.id
_entity.type
_entity.pdbx_description
1 polymer ?
#
loop_
_entity_poly.entity_id
_entity_poly.type
_entity_poly.pdbx_seq_one_letter_code
_entity_poly.pdbx_strand_id
1 'polypeptide(L)'
;MSEKIVLVGAGGHAKSLIDVIELENKFEIFGLVDNAKNGEVLGYKVLGTDEILKEIKSECANAIVAVGQIKSAKIRISLFNKLKELGFNLPVIISPLAYVSKHASIGAGTAVMHCACINAGAKVGENCIINTKALIEHDAVVGDNCHISTASVINGDVRVGDGVFFGSNATAKNGVIIEQNSVIAMANIYK
;
A
#
# COMPACT_ATOMS: atom_id res chain seq x y z
N MET A 1 -20.16 13.99 -8.03
CA MET A 1 -20.04 12.51 -8.10
C MET A 1 -18.62 12.18 -7.64
N SER A 2 -18.46 11.21 -6.74
CA SER A 2 -17.15 10.72 -6.32
C SER A 2 -16.42 10.10 -7.52
N GLU A 3 -15.11 10.26 -7.57
CA GLU A 3 -14.30 9.60 -8.60
C GLU A 3 -14.30 8.08 -8.37
N LYS A 4 -14.28 7.30 -9.48
CA LYS A 4 -14.21 5.84 -9.39
C LYS A 4 -12.78 5.36 -9.22
N ILE A 5 -12.61 4.22 -8.50
CA ILE A 5 -11.34 3.53 -8.35
C ILE A 5 -11.52 2.03 -8.56
N VAL A 6 -10.61 1.39 -9.30
CA VAL A 6 -10.54 -0.07 -9.46
C VAL A 6 -9.41 -0.65 -8.61
N LEU A 7 -9.68 -1.77 -7.94
CA LEU A 7 -8.69 -2.48 -7.13
C LEU A 7 -8.10 -3.65 -7.93
N VAL A 8 -6.77 -3.73 -8.00
CA VAL A 8 -6.08 -4.82 -8.70
C VAL A 8 -5.57 -5.84 -7.70
N GLY A 9 -6.30 -6.94 -7.57
CA GLY A 9 -6.17 -7.98 -6.57
C GLY A 9 -7.47 -8.13 -5.75
N ALA A 10 -7.84 -9.37 -5.42
CA ALA A 10 -9.06 -9.71 -4.69
C ALA A 10 -8.77 -10.58 -3.43
N GLY A 11 -7.55 -10.47 -2.88
CA GLY A 11 -7.09 -11.21 -1.70
C GLY A 11 -7.47 -10.57 -0.37
N GLY A 12 -6.77 -10.99 0.70
CA GLY A 12 -6.98 -10.45 2.06
C GLY A 12 -6.68 -8.95 2.16
N HIS A 13 -5.64 -8.48 1.48
CA HIS A 13 -5.30 -7.05 1.47
C HIS A 13 -6.37 -6.20 0.77
N ALA A 14 -7.00 -6.73 -0.28
CA ALA A 14 -8.12 -6.06 -0.95
C ALA A 14 -9.29 -5.79 0.01
N LYS A 15 -9.60 -6.72 0.91
CA LYS A 15 -10.66 -6.52 1.92
C LYS A 15 -10.35 -5.35 2.85
N SER A 16 -9.10 -5.27 3.30
CA SER A 16 -8.68 -4.16 4.17
C SER A 16 -8.66 -2.82 3.43
N LEU A 17 -8.30 -2.81 2.12
CA LEU A 17 -8.35 -1.61 1.30
C LEU A 17 -9.79 -1.15 1.04
N ILE A 18 -10.72 -2.08 0.78
CA ILE A 18 -12.15 -1.77 0.61
C ILE A 18 -12.63 -1.02 1.85
N ASP A 19 -12.40 -1.55 3.05
CA ASP A 19 -12.80 -0.93 4.31
C ASP A 19 -12.22 0.49 4.49
N VAL A 20 -10.95 0.70 4.12
CA VAL A 20 -10.33 2.04 4.15
C VAL A 20 -10.97 2.98 3.14
N ILE A 21 -11.21 2.54 1.90
CA ILE A 21 -11.77 3.38 0.83
C ILE A 21 -13.22 3.78 1.16
N GLU A 22 -14.02 2.83 1.68
CA GLU A 22 -15.39 3.10 2.14
C GLU A 22 -15.41 4.15 3.26
N LEU A 23 -14.51 4.01 4.24
CA LEU A 23 -14.42 4.95 5.36
C LEU A 23 -13.87 6.32 4.93
N GLU A 24 -12.90 6.38 4.02
CA GLU A 24 -12.35 7.63 3.46
C GLU A 24 -13.39 8.39 2.61
N ASN A 25 -14.26 7.65 1.92
CA ASN A 25 -15.38 8.16 1.12
C ASN A 25 -14.97 9.19 0.04
N LYS A 26 -13.74 9.10 -0.47
CA LYS A 26 -13.26 9.93 -1.58
C LYS A 26 -13.55 9.29 -2.93
N PHE A 27 -13.51 7.95 -2.98
CA PHE A 27 -13.68 7.18 -4.19
C PHE A 27 -14.88 6.23 -4.07
N GLU A 28 -15.57 6.04 -5.20
CA GLU A 28 -16.52 4.94 -5.40
C GLU A 28 -15.76 3.74 -5.96
N ILE A 29 -15.85 2.58 -5.29
CA ILE A 29 -15.21 1.37 -5.77
C ILE A 29 -15.94 0.86 -7.02
N PHE A 30 -15.28 0.91 -8.17
CA PHE A 30 -15.80 0.44 -9.47
C PHE A 30 -15.90 -1.09 -9.52
N GLY A 31 -14.99 -1.77 -8.87
CA GLY A 31 -14.88 -3.22 -8.79
C GLY A 31 -13.44 -3.67 -8.58
N LEU A 32 -13.24 -4.99 -8.66
CA LEU A 32 -11.91 -5.58 -8.53
C LEU A 32 -11.54 -6.32 -9.82
N VAL A 33 -10.23 -6.49 -10.07
CA VAL A 33 -9.70 -7.42 -11.07
C VAL A 33 -8.72 -8.38 -10.40
N ASP A 34 -8.78 -9.67 -10.77
CA ASP A 34 -7.89 -10.70 -10.19
C ASP A 34 -7.75 -11.87 -11.16
N ASN A 35 -6.53 -12.37 -11.35
CA ASN A 35 -6.25 -13.45 -12.31
C ASN A 35 -6.63 -14.84 -11.77
N ALA A 36 -6.88 -14.98 -10.47
CA ALA A 36 -7.17 -16.26 -9.83
C ALA A 36 -8.55 -16.32 -9.16
N LYS A 37 -9.20 -15.18 -8.95
CA LYS A 37 -10.50 -15.08 -8.27
C LYS A 37 -11.56 -14.51 -9.18
N ASN A 38 -12.79 -14.95 -8.95
CA ASN A 38 -14.03 -14.47 -9.56
C ASN A 38 -15.08 -14.28 -8.48
N GLY A 39 -16.28 -13.83 -8.85
CA GLY A 39 -17.38 -13.59 -7.92
C GLY A 39 -17.31 -12.21 -7.26
N GLU A 40 -17.44 -12.15 -5.94
CA GLU A 40 -17.53 -10.89 -5.18
C GLU A 40 -16.63 -10.92 -3.94
N VAL A 41 -16.17 -9.73 -3.56
CA VAL A 41 -15.43 -9.47 -2.33
C VAL A 41 -16.10 -8.29 -1.60
N LEU A 42 -16.67 -8.54 -0.43
CA LEU A 42 -17.40 -7.54 0.37
C LEU A 42 -18.47 -6.76 -0.44
N GLY A 43 -19.19 -7.45 -1.34
CA GLY A 43 -20.25 -6.87 -2.17
C GLY A 43 -19.76 -6.22 -3.48
N TYR A 44 -18.46 -6.16 -3.72
CA TYR A 44 -17.88 -5.63 -4.97
C TYR A 44 -17.52 -6.77 -5.93
N LYS A 45 -17.92 -6.62 -7.19
CA LYS A 45 -17.69 -7.65 -8.22
C LYS A 45 -16.22 -7.74 -8.62
N VAL A 46 -15.73 -8.96 -8.83
CA VAL A 46 -14.50 -9.21 -9.58
C VAL A 46 -14.88 -9.21 -11.07
N LEU A 47 -14.45 -8.17 -11.77
CA LEU A 47 -14.88 -7.85 -13.15
C LEU A 47 -14.22 -8.76 -14.19
N GLY A 48 -13.06 -9.31 -13.86
CA GLY A 48 -12.27 -10.18 -14.74
C GLY A 48 -10.79 -10.18 -14.34
N THR A 49 -9.95 -10.57 -15.30
CA THR A 49 -8.49 -10.58 -15.13
C THR A 49 -7.89 -9.20 -15.42
N ASP A 50 -6.61 -9.04 -15.19
CA ASP A 50 -5.89 -7.80 -15.47
C ASP A 50 -5.77 -7.46 -16.98
N GLU A 51 -6.27 -8.32 -17.86
CA GLU A 51 -6.38 -8.08 -19.30
C GLU A 51 -7.43 -7.01 -19.63
N ILE A 52 -8.50 -6.91 -18.84
CA ILE A 52 -9.59 -5.94 -19.06
C ILE A 52 -9.25 -4.52 -18.55
N LEU A 53 -8.09 -4.32 -17.91
CA LEU A 53 -7.71 -3.02 -17.35
C LEU A 53 -7.72 -1.89 -18.38
N LYS A 54 -7.36 -2.19 -19.64
CA LYS A 54 -7.38 -1.20 -20.73
C LYS A 54 -8.81 -0.70 -21.01
N GLU A 55 -9.79 -1.59 -20.94
CA GLU A 55 -11.20 -1.26 -21.14
C GLU A 55 -11.73 -0.48 -19.92
N ILE A 56 -11.42 -0.95 -18.71
CA ILE A 56 -11.81 -0.29 -17.47
C ILE A 56 -11.30 1.16 -17.42
N LYS A 57 -10.10 1.43 -17.96
CA LYS A 57 -9.50 2.78 -17.95
C LYS A 57 -10.41 3.84 -18.58
N SER A 58 -11.25 3.49 -19.56
CA SER A 58 -12.19 4.43 -20.20
C SER A 58 -13.33 4.87 -19.27
N GLU A 59 -13.67 4.07 -18.25
CA GLU A 59 -14.78 4.32 -17.31
C GLU A 59 -14.30 4.65 -15.89
N CYS A 60 -13.07 4.28 -15.56
CA CYS A 60 -12.47 4.44 -14.25
C CYS A 60 -11.01 4.87 -14.38
N ALA A 61 -10.73 6.13 -14.03
CA ALA A 61 -9.40 6.72 -14.23
C ALA A 61 -8.39 6.33 -13.15
N ASN A 62 -8.86 5.93 -11.96
CA ASN A 62 -7.98 5.66 -10.81
C ASN A 62 -7.89 4.16 -10.53
N ALA A 63 -6.72 3.71 -10.10
CA ALA A 63 -6.46 2.33 -9.72
C ALA A 63 -5.53 2.22 -8.52
N ILE A 64 -5.63 1.12 -7.78
CA ILE A 64 -4.70 0.77 -6.71
C ILE A 64 -4.38 -0.72 -6.72
N VAL A 65 -3.10 -1.07 -6.45
CA VAL A 65 -2.68 -2.47 -6.29
C VAL A 65 -3.14 -2.98 -4.94
N ALA A 66 -4.08 -3.93 -4.96
CA ALA A 66 -4.70 -4.55 -3.79
C ALA A 66 -4.14 -5.94 -3.45
N VAL A 67 -2.99 -6.30 -4.03
CA VAL A 67 -2.25 -7.53 -3.70
C VAL A 67 -1.32 -7.25 -2.53
N GLY A 68 -1.32 -8.13 -1.52
CA GLY A 68 -0.37 -8.06 -0.40
C GLY A 68 1.05 -8.47 -0.81
N GLN A 69 2.00 -8.26 0.11
CA GLN A 69 3.41 -8.63 -0.07
C GLN A 69 3.92 -9.27 1.22
N ILE A 70 4.61 -10.40 1.11
CA ILE A 70 5.33 -11.04 2.24
C ILE A 70 6.75 -11.42 1.80
N LYS A 71 6.90 -12.39 0.90
CA LYS A 71 8.20 -12.91 0.49
C LYS A 71 8.87 -12.11 -0.63
N SER A 72 8.09 -11.40 -1.44
CA SER A 72 8.58 -10.69 -2.62
C SER A 72 7.60 -9.61 -3.04
N ALA A 73 8.13 -8.47 -3.47
CA ALA A 73 7.39 -7.37 -4.06
C ALA A 73 7.07 -7.55 -5.56
N LYS A 74 7.61 -8.57 -6.23
CA LYS A 74 7.59 -8.71 -7.71
C LYS A 74 6.20 -8.57 -8.32
N ILE A 75 5.18 -9.22 -7.74
CA ILE A 75 3.80 -9.15 -8.28
C ILE A 75 3.27 -7.73 -8.15
N ARG A 76 3.45 -7.08 -7.01
CA ARG A 76 3.01 -5.69 -6.80
C ARG A 76 3.70 -4.74 -7.78
N ILE A 77 5.02 -4.87 -7.93
CA ILE A 77 5.81 -4.05 -8.86
C ILE A 77 5.29 -4.22 -10.29
N SER A 78 5.08 -5.46 -10.74
CA SER A 78 4.58 -5.76 -12.08
C SER A 78 3.20 -5.12 -12.33
N LEU A 79 2.27 -5.27 -11.38
CA LEU A 79 0.93 -4.69 -11.48
C LEU A 79 0.96 -3.16 -11.44
N PHE A 80 1.79 -2.57 -10.57
CA PHE A 80 1.94 -1.13 -10.46
C PHE A 80 2.49 -0.50 -11.74
N ASN A 81 3.52 -1.13 -12.34
CA ASN A 81 4.08 -0.69 -13.60
C ASN A 81 3.06 -0.81 -14.75
N LYS A 82 2.32 -1.93 -14.82
CA LYS A 82 1.24 -2.12 -15.78
C LYS A 82 0.19 -1.01 -15.69
N LEU A 83 -0.22 -0.62 -14.49
CA LEU A 83 -1.15 0.48 -14.27
C LEU A 83 -0.59 1.82 -14.72
N LYS A 84 0.70 2.10 -14.44
CA LYS A 84 1.39 3.31 -14.93
C LYS A 84 1.45 3.34 -16.47
N GLU A 85 1.80 2.24 -17.10
CA GLU A 85 1.86 2.11 -18.57
C GLU A 85 0.48 2.31 -19.22
N LEU A 86 -0.60 1.84 -18.59
CA LEU A 86 -1.97 2.06 -19.03
C LEU A 86 -2.49 3.48 -18.73
N GLY A 87 -1.70 4.32 -18.05
CA GLY A 87 -2.02 5.70 -17.75
C GLY A 87 -3.05 5.89 -16.63
N PHE A 88 -3.22 4.93 -15.73
CA PHE A 88 -4.06 5.13 -14.54
C PHE A 88 -3.47 6.18 -13.61
N ASN A 89 -4.33 6.97 -12.96
CA ASN A 89 -3.96 7.71 -11.77
C ASN A 89 -3.82 6.71 -10.62
N LEU A 90 -2.78 6.87 -9.83
CA LEU A 90 -2.46 5.97 -8.71
C LEU A 90 -2.51 6.78 -7.40
N PRO A 91 -3.71 7.03 -6.86
CA PRO A 91 -3.87 7.85 -5.67
C PRO A 91 -3.22 7.20 -4.45
N VAL A 92 -2.83 8.03 -3.50
CA VAL A 92 -2.52 7.58 -2.15
C VAL A 92 -3.84 7.36 -1.41
N ILE A 93 -4.04 6.17 -0.85
CA ILE A 93 -5.20 5.84 -0.02
C ILE A 93 -4.81 5.94 1.44
N ILE A 94 -5.48 6.81 2.18
CA ILE A 94 -5.17 7.07 3.60
C ILE A 94 -6.41 6.85 4.44
N SER A 95 -6.32 5.91 5.38
CA SER A 95 -7.38 5.72 6.36
C SER A 95 -7.65 7.02 7.15
N PRO A 96 -8.90 7.44 7.30
CA PRO A 96 -9.24 8.56 8.19
C PRO A 96 -8.85 8.33 9.66
N LEU A 97 -8.58 7.09 10.05
CA LEU A 97 -8.08 6.72 11.38
C LEU A 97 -6.54 6.74 11.49
N ALA A 98 -5.82 7.00 10.39
CA ALA A 98 -4.38 7.14 10.40
C ALA A 98 -3.98 8.59 10.71
N TYR A 99 -2.83 8.76 11.36
CA TYR A 99 -2.18 10.06 11.47
C TYR A 99 -1.08 10.17 10.42
N VAL A 100 -1.14 11.19 9.59
CA VAL A 100 -0.07 11.55 8.66
C VAL A 100 0.29 13.01 8.87
N SER A 101 1.52 13.27 9.26
CA SER A 101 2.01 14.62 9.44
C SER A 101 1.95 15.41 8.12
N LYS A 102 1.51 16.65 8.17
CA LYS A 102 1.56 17.58 7.03
C LYS A 102 3.00 17.83 6.49
N HIS A 103 4.01 17.45 7.28
CA HIS A 103 5.43 17.55 6.92
C HIS A 103 6.01 16.23 6.42
N ALA A 104 5.20 15.19 6.28
CA ALA A 104 5.58 13.93 5.64
C ALA A 104 5.26 13.95 4.14
N SER A 105 5.90 13.06 3.38
CA SER A 105 5.58 12.82 1.98
C SER A 105 5.30 11.35 1.72
N ILE A 106 4.33 11.07 0.84
CA ILE A 106 3.92 9.71 0.50
C ILE A 106 3.79 9.62 -1.03
N GLY A 107 4.43 8.61 -1.62
CA GLY A 107 4.43 8.35 -3.04
C GLY A 107 3.14 7.72 -3.56
N ALA A 108 2.96 7.79 -4.88
CA ALA A 108 1.76 7.33 -5.58
C ALA A 108 1.45 5.83 -5.34
N GLY A 109 0.18 5.47 -5.29
CA GLY A 109 -0.29 4.09 -5.11
C GLY A 109 0.02 3.48 -3.75
N THR A 110 0.50 4.27 -2.79
CA THR A 110 0.75 3.83 -1.42
C THR A 110 -0.54 3.82 -0.61
N ALA A 111 -0.71 2.76 0.20
CA ALA A 111 -1.83 2.60 1.11
C ALA A 111 -1.39 2.77 2.57
N VAL A 112 -2.05 3.68 3.29
CA VAL A 112 -1.86 3.92 4.73
C VAL A 112 -3.10 3.41 5.47
N MET A 113 -2.92 2.32 6.19
CA MET A 113 -4.03 1.57 6.81
C MET A 113 -4.43 2.18 8.17
N HIS A 114 -5.49 1.61 8.76
CA HIS A 114 -6.06 2.11 10.02
C HIS A 114 -5.03 2.24 11.13
N CYS A 115 -5.09 3.36 11.86
CA CYS A 115 -4.25 3.66 13.01
C CYS A 115 -2.74 3.65 12.73
N ALA A 116 -2.32 3.66 11.46
CA ALA A 116 -0.91 3.89 11.13
C ALA A 116 -0.53 5.34 11.47
N CYS A 117 0.72 5.55 11.83
CA CYS A 117 1.25 6.87 12.18
C CYS A 117 2.49 7.17 11.36
N ILE A 118 2.48 8.28 10.62
CA ILE A 118 3.62 8.77 9.83
C ILE A 118 3.99 10.16 10.33
N ASN A 119 5.12 10.27 10.99
CA ASN A 119 5.56 11.48 11.70
C ASN A 119 6.27 12.50 10.79
N ALA A 120 6.58 13.66 11.37
CA ALA A 120 7.13 14.80 10.65
C ALA A 120 8.50 14.49 10.01
N GLY A 121 8.71 14.92 8.78
CA GLY A 121 9.94 14.68 8.02
C GLY A 121 10.05 13.29 7.42
N ALA A 122 9.17 12.37 7.78
CA ALA A 122 9.16 11.02 7.19
C ALA A 122 8.84 11.07 5.69
N LYS A 123 9.50 10.19 4.93
CA LYS A 123 9.29 10.04 3.48
C LYS A 123 8.96 8.59 3.18
N VAL A 124 7.84 8.35 2.51
CA VAL A 124 7.41 7.03 2.06
C VAL A 124 7.32 7.04 0.53
N GLY A 125 7.91 6.05 -0.09
CA GLY A 125 7.94 5.88 -1.55
C GLY A 125 6.61 5.46 -2.17
N GLU A 126 6.67 5.07 -3.44
CA GLU A 126 5.53 4.63 -4.25
C GLU A 126 5.14 3.17 -3.94
N ASN A 127 3.88 2.82 -4.18
CA ASN A 127 3.37 1.45 -4.11
C ASN A 127 3.67 0.73 -2.78
N CYS A 128 3.71 1.45 -1.68
CA CYS A 128 3.94 0.90 -0.35
C CYS A 128 2.65 0.49 0.35
N ILE A 129 2.78 -0.40 1.34
CA ILE A 129 1.74 -0.72 2.32
C ILE A 129 2.27 -0.31 3.69
N ILE A 130 1.71 0.75 4.27
CA ILE A 130 1.93 1.11 5.67
C ILE A 130 0.74 0.55 6.44
N ASN A 131 0.94 -0.64 7.01
CA ASN A 131 -0.16 -1.48 7.47
C ASN A 131 -0.72 -1.00 8.82
N THR A 132 -1.82 -1.62 9.25
CA THR A 132 -2.56 -1.28 10.47
C THR A 132 -1.63 -1.11 11.67
N LYS A 133 -1.71 0.04 12.35
CA LYS A 133 -0.89 0.41 13.53
C LYS A 133 0.62 0.47 13.27
N ALA A 134 1.10 0.46 12.03
CA ALA A 134 2.52 0.68 11.76
C ALA A 134 2.92 2.11 12.12
N LEU A 135 4.11 2.28 12.67
CA LEU A 135 4.67 3.57 13.05
C LEU A 135 5.92 3.87 12.21
N ILE A 136 5.89 5.00 11.52
CA ILE A 136 7.04 5.59 10.83
C ILE A 136 7.39 6.87 11.58
N GLU A 137 8.52 6.86 12.27
CA GLU A 137 8.98 7.98 13.08
C GLU A 137 9.60 9.11 12.24
N HIS A 138 9.87 10.24 12.92
CA HIS A 138 10.40 11.45 12.31
C HIS A 138 11.67 11.18 11.47
N ASP A 139 11.80 11.84 10.33
CA ASP A 139 12.95 11.78 9.42
C ASP A 139 13.27 10.41 8.82
N ALA A 140 12.46 9.39 9.14
CA ALA A 140 12.62 8.05 8.55
C ALA A 140 12.30 8.08 7.04
N VAL A 141 13.04 7.29 6.26
CA VAL A 141 12.84 7.14 4.82
C VAL A 141 12.50 5.69 4.50
N VAL A 142 11.35 5.46 3.88
CA VAL A 142 10.92 4.17 3.36
C VAL A 142 10.93 4.25 1.85
N GLY A 143 11.71 3.39 1.20
CA GLY A 143 11.80 3.29 -0.25
C GLY A 143 10.53 2.79 -0.91
N ASP A 144 10.59 2.56 -2.22
CA ASP A 144 9.46 2.13 -3.01
C ASP A 144 9.11 0.65 -2.79
N ASN A 145 7.84 0.29 -3.03
CA ASN A 145 7.39 -1.10 -3.02
C ASN A 145 7.60 -1.82 -1.69
N CYS A 146 7.59 -1.12 -0.57
CA CYS A 146 7.77 -1.67 0.76
C CYS A 146 6.44 -2.09 1.40
N HIS A 147 6.49 -3.10 2.27
CA HIS A 147 5.41 -3.43 3.16
C HIS A 147 5.89 -3.33 4.61
N ILE A 148 5.54 -2.25 5.27
CA ILE A 148 5.73 -2.04 6.71
C ILE A 148 4.51 -2.63 7.39
N SER A 149 4.68 -3.84 7.95
CA SER A 149 3.56 -4.70 8.34
C SER A 149 2.92 -4.25 9.67
N THR A 150 1.86 -4.97 10.06
CA THR A 150 1.00 -4.63 11.20
C THR A 150 1.79 -4.36 12.49
N ALA A 151 1.54 -3.21 13.12
CA ALA A 151 2.13 -2.79 14.40
C ALA A 151 3.66 -2.79 14.44
N SER A 152 4.32 -2.71 13.29
CA SER A 152 5.78 -2.58 13.23
C SER A 152 6.23 -1.14 13.45
N VAL A 153 7.47 -0.95 13.89
CA VAL A 153 8.04 0.35 14.26
C VAL A 153 9.32 0.61 13.48
N ILE A 154 9.28 1.65 12.67
CA ILE A 154 10.45 2.25 12.01
C ILE A 154 10.81 3.51 12.79
N ASN A 155 11.85 3.42 13.62
CA ASN A 155 12.27 4.55 14.45
C ASN A 155 12.91 5.69 13.65
N GLY A 156 13.21 6.80 14.36
CA GLY A 156 13.72 8.02 13.73
C GLY A 156 15.00 7.81 12.94
N ASP A 157 15.10 8.51 11.79
CA ASP A 157 16.24 8.49 10.86
C ASP A 157 16.60 7.10 10.27
N VAL A 158 15.71 6.13 10.38
CA VAL A 158 15.88 4.81 9.74
C VAL A 158 15.72 4.95 8.22
N ARG A 159 16.54 4.24 7.46
CA ARG A 159 16.47 4.18 6.01
C ARG A 159 16.14 2.76 5.56
N VAL A 160 14.95 2.59 5.01
CA VAL A 160 14.46 1.32 4.48
C VAL A 160 14.61 1.35 2.96
N GLY A 161 15.38 0.43 2.40
CA GLY A 161 15.55 0.29 0.95
C GLY A 161 14.29 -0.21 0.26
N ASP A 162 14.30 -0.23 -1.08
CA ASP A 162 13.15 -0.62 -1.88
C ASP A 162 12.79 -2.10 -1.71
N GLY A 163 11.51 -2.43 -1.87
CA GLY A 163 11.02 -3.81 -1.89
C GLY A 163 11.06 -4.53 -0.55
N VAL A 164 11.34 -3.85 0.55
CA VAL A 164 11.45 -4.46 1.88
C VAL A 164 10.09 -4.92 2.39
N PHE A 165 10.06 -6.13 2.94
CA PHE A 165 9.00 -6.59 3.85
C PHE A 165 9.49 -6.48 5.30
N PHE A 166 8.86 -5.62 6.08
CA PHE A 166 9.18 -5.44 7.50
C PHE A 166 8.06 -6.03 8.34
N GLY A 167 8.34 -7.17 8.98
CA GLY A 167 7.34 -8.05 9.60
C GLY A 167 6.55 -7.42 10.75
N SER A 168 5.39 -8.01 11.05
CA SER A 168 4.50 -7.52 12.11
C SER A 168 5.20 -7.46 13.47
N ASN A 169 4.99 -6.39 14.24
CA ASN A 169 5.64 -6.10 15.52
C ASN A 169 7.18 -6.08 15.48
N ALA A 170 7.80 -6.03 14.31
CA ALA A 170 9.24 -5.81 14.22
C ALA A 170 9.56 -4.34 14.52
N THR A 171 10.75 -4.10 15.07
CA THR A 171 11.22 -2.76 15.44
C THR A 171 12.61 -2.52 14.87
N ALA A 172 12.80 -1.45 14.11
CA ALA A 172 14.11 -0.99 13.67
C ALA A 172 14.67 0.03 14.69
N LYS A 173 15.93 -0.13 15.10
CA LYS A 173 16.63 0.84 15.95
C LYS A 173 16.84 2.14 15.17
N ASN A 174 16.88 3.29 15.87
CA ASN A 174 17.15 4.59 15.26
C ASN A 174 18.40 4.58 14.36
N GLY A 175 18.30 5.25 13.21
CA GLY A 175 19.40 5.52 12.29
C GLY A 175 19.96 4.31 11.54
N VAL A 176 19.36 3.12 11.68
CA VAL A 176 19.82 1.93 10.93
C VAL A 176 19.40 1.98 9.46
N ILE A 177 20.18 1.27 8.63
CA ILE A 177 19.87 1.08 7.22
C ILE A 177 19.39 -0.37 7.03
N ILE A 178 18.24 -0.53 6.39
CA ILE A 178 17.67 -1.83 6.01
C ILE A 178 17.84 -1.96 4.50
N GLU A 179 18.64 -2.95 4.09
CA GLU A 179 18.97 -3.16 2.69
C GLU A 179 17.73 -3.50 1.84
N GLN A 180 17.77 -3.07 0.58
CA GLN A 180 16.71 -3.34 -0.38
C GLN A 180 16.37 -4.83 -0.48
N ASN A 181 15.08 -5.14 -0.73
CA ASN A 181 14.55 -6.50 -0.86
C ASN A 181 14.71 -7.37 0.40
N SER A 182 15.07 -6.80 1.54
CA SER A 182 15.15 -7.52 2.80
C SER A 182 13.78 -8.01 3.25
N VAL A 183 13.78 -9.20 3.87
CA VAL A 183 12.60 -9.78 4.53
C VAL A 183 12.90 -9.88 6.01
N ILE A 184 12.37 -8.95 6.80
CA ILE A 184 12.53 -8.92 8.25
C ILE A 184 11.41 -9.74 8.89
N ALA A 185 11.76 -10.70 9.72
CA ALA A 185 10.79 -11.55 10.40
C ALA A 185 9.91 -10.76 11.37
N MET A 186 8.70 -11.29 11.65
CA MET A 186 7.83 -10.73 12.69
C MET A 186 8.53 -10.72 14.06
N ALA A 187 8.18 -9.75 14.91
CA ALA A 187 8.69 -9.57 16.26
C ALA A 187 10.24 -9.49 16.36
N ASN A 188 10.92 -9.12 15.28
CA ASN A 188 12.36 -8.95 15.25
C ASN A 188 12.76 -7.54 15.71
N ILE A 189 13.93 -7.45 16.36
CA ILE A 189 14.60 -6.18 16.64
C ILE A 189 15.77 -6.06 15.66
N TYR A 190 15.66 -5.14 14.70
CA TYR A 190 16.69 -4.85 13.72
C TYR A 190 17.63 -3.75 14.26
N LYS A 191 18.93 -4.08 14.32
CA LYS A 191 19.97 -3.26 14.97
C LYS A 191 21.02 -2.84 13.98
#